data_4790420c2b1c41097aa53e3873a06ca0
#
_entry.id   4790420c2b1c41097aa53e3873a06ca0
#
_cell.length_a   1.000
_cell.length_b   1.000
_cell.length_c   1.000
_cell.angle_alpha   90.00
_cell.angle_beta   90.00
_cell.angle_gamma   90.00
#
_symmetry.space_group_name_H-M   'P 1'
#
loop_
_entity.id
_entity.type
_entity.pdbx_description
1 polymer ?
#
loop_
_entity_poly.entity_id
_entity_poly.type
_entity_poly.pdbx_seq_one_letter_code
_entity_poly.pdbx_strand_id
1 'polypeptide(L)' 'MSKIVKYYQLKKPVYGKYGFEGFEDYQQPVNTIEEARNLKNLSVFGEQLEIFEITVKEQIIK' A
#
# COMPACT_ATOMS: atom_id res chain seq x y z
N MET A 1 -12.31 -4.51 -23.79
CA MET A 1 -10.96 -4.93 -23.40
C MET A 1 -10.71 -4.55 -21.94
N SER A 2 -10.09 -5.40 -21.17
CA SER A 2 -9.79 -5.10 -19.79
C SER A 2 -8.28 -4.95 -19.60
N LYS A 3 -7.89 -4.12 -18.64
CA LYS A 3 -6.50 -3.84 -18.32
C LYS A 3 -6.29 -4.07 -16.82
N ILE A 4 -5.20 -4.72 -16.48
CA ILE A 4 -4.83 -4.96 -15.10
C ILE A 4 -3.66 -4.05 -14.77
N VAL A 5 -3.83 -3.25 -13.72
CA VAL A 5 -2.78 -2.36 -13.22
C VAL A 5 -2.42 -2.81 -11.80
N LYS A 6 -1.14 -2.96 -11.56
CA LYS A 6 -0.64 -3.39 -10.27
C LYS A 6 0.28 -2.33 -9.69
N TYR A 7 0.07 -2.00 -8.43
CA TYR A 7 0.95 -1.07 -7.73
C TYR A 7 1.06 -1.47 -6.26
N TYR A 8 1.92 -0.79 -5.53
CA TYR A 8 2.21 -1.13 -4.15
C TYR A 8 1.98 0.08 -3.26
N GLN A 9 1.36 -0.16 -2.12
CA GLN A 9 1.04 0.88 -1.16
C GLN A 9 1.58 0.48 0.21
N LEU A 10 2.38 1.36 0.80
CA LEU A 10 2.77 1.20 2.19
C LEU A 10 1.62 1.64 3.06
N LYS A 11 1.34 0.86 4.09
CA LYS A 11 0.27 1.16 5.03
C LYS A 11 0.76 1.04 6.45
N LYS A 12 0.26 1.91 7.30
CA LYS A 12 0.61 1.98 8.70
C LYS A 12 -0.57 1.48 9.52
N PRO A 13 -0.34 0.62 10.52
CA PRO A 13 -1.45 0.18 11.38
C PRO A 13 -1.96 1.34 12.23
N VAL A 14 -3.26 1.38 12.44
CA VAL A 14 -3.92 2.37 13.28
C VAL A 14 -4.50 1.67 14.49
N TYR A 15 -4.17 2.21 15.67
CA TYR A 15 -4.66 1.67 16.94
C TYR A 15 -5.53 2.70 17.62
N GLY A 16 -6.67 2.28 18.09
CA GLY A 16 -7.59 3.12 18.82
C GLY A 16 -7.75 2.66 20.26
N LYS A 17 -8.79 3.15 20.90
CA LYS A 17 -9.07 2.87 22.30
C LYS A 17 -9.21 1.38 22.59
N TYR A 18 -9.73 0.62 21.62
CA TYR A 18 -10.04 -0.81 21.80
C TYR A 18 -9.06 -1.71 21.04
N GLY A 19 -7.93 -1.18 20.56
CA GLY A 19 -6.92 -1.95 19.88
C GLY A 19 -6.81 -1.61 18.41
N PHE A 20 -6.45 -2.61 17.60
CA PHE A 20 -6.20 -2.44 16.17
C PHE A 20 -7.48 -2.07 15.44
N GLU A 21 -7.46 -0.98 14.70
CA GLU A 21 -8.61 -0.48 13.95
C GLU A 21 -8.48 -0.61 12.44
N GLY A 22 -7.31 -0.97 11.93
CA GLY A 22 -7.09 -1.11 10.51
C GLY A 22 -5.79 -0.46 10.08
N PHE A 23 -5.68 -0.20 8.78
CA PHE A 23 -4.51 0.42 8.19
C PHE A 23 -4.87 1.73 7.53
N GLU A 24 -3.91 2.66 7.51
CA GLU A 24 -4.04 3.89 6.73
C GLU A 24 -2.88 3.98 5.75
N ASP A 25 -3.10 4.65 4.64
CA ASP A 25 -2.07 4.83 3.63
C ASP A 25 -0.94 5.69 4.18
N TYR A 26 0.29 5.26 3.90
CA TYR A 26 1.49 5.98 4.27
C TYR A 26 2.25 6.33 3.01
N GLN A 27 2.39 7.62 2.74
CA GLN A 27 3.00 8.14 1.53
C GLN A 27 2.22 7.75 0.28
N GLN A 28 2.77 8.05 -0.89
CA GLN A 28 2.12 7.79 -2.16
C GLN A 28 2.41 6.37 -2.63
N PRO A 29 1.51 5.78 -3.43
CA PRO A 29 1.77 4.45 -3.99
C PRO A 29 2.95 4.48 -4.95
N VAL A 30 3.60 3.33 -5.08
CA VAL A 30 4.75 3.16 -5.98
C VAL A 30 4.49 2.01 -6.95
N ASN A 31 5.24 1.99 -8.03
CA ASN A 31 4.99 1.05 -9.12
C ASN A 31 5.68 -0.30 -8.96
N THR A 32 6.75 -0.37 -8.16
CA THR A 32 7.51 -1.60 -7.99
C THR A 32 7.66 -1.97 -6.54
N ILE A 33 7.81 -3.27 -6.30
CA ILE A 33 8.02 -3.78 -4.94
C ILE A 33 9.36 -3.28 -4.37
N GLU A 34 10.35 -3.09 -5.24
CA GLU A 34 11.65 -2.58 -4.79
C GLU A 34 11.55 -1.18 -4.24
N GLU A 35 10.79 -0.31 -4.92
CA GLU A 35 10.56 1.04 -4.43
C GLU A 35 9.85 1.02 -3.08
N ALA A 36 8.86 0.15 -2.92
CA ALA A 36 8.13 0.02 -1.67
C ALA A 36 9.05 -0.43 -0.54
N ARG A 37 9.92 -1.40 -0.80
CA ARG A 37 10.89 -1.88 0.19
C ARG A 37 11.87 -0.78 0.59
N ASN A 38 12.34 0.00 -0.39
CA ASN A 38 13.25 1.10 -0.11
C ASN A 38 12.60 2.16 0.76
N LEU A 39 11.36 2.52 0.46
CA LEU A 39 10.62 3.49 1.27
C LEU A 39 10.42 2.97 2.70
N LYS A 40 10.09 1.70 2.83
CA LYS A 40 9.92 1.08 4.15
C LYS A 40 11.23 1.14 4.93
N ASN A 41 12.36 0.82 4.29
CA ASN A 41 13.66 0.81 4.95
C ASN A 41 14.12 2.20 5.37
N LEU A 42 13.73 3.23 4.61
CA LEU A 42 14.12 4.61 4.88
C LEU A 42 13.19 5.31 5.88
N SER A 43 12.04 4.70 6.16
CA SER A 43 11.08 5.31 7.06
C SER A 43 11.43 5.07 8.52
N VAL A 44 11.16 6.06 9.37
CA VAL A 44 11.29 5.89 10.81
C VAL A 44 10.28 4.91 11.36
N PHE A 45 9.20 4.66 10.63
CA PHE A 45 8.17 3.70 11.03
C PHE A 45 8.30 2.38 10.30
N GLY A 46 9.46 2.11 9.67
CA GLY A 46 9.62 0.97 8.76
C GLY A 46 9.19 -0.38 9.34
N GLU A 47 9.49 -0.64 10.61
CA GLU A 47 9.12 -1.90 11.24
C GLU A 47 7.61 -2.08 11.37
N GLN A 48 6.87 -0.98 11.42
CA GLN A 48 5.41 -1.01 11.56
C GLN A 48 4.69 -1.00 10.23
N LEU A 49 5.38 -0.60 9.15
CA LEU A 49 4.75 -0.47 7.85
C LEU A 49 4.60 -1.83 7.19
N GLU A 50 3.47 -2.01 6.51
CA GLU A 50 3.21 -3.18 5.69
C GLU A 50 3.13 -2.76 4.23
N ILE A 51 3.59 -3.64 3.34
CA ILE A 51 3.52 -3.40 1.90
C ILE A 51 2.32 -4.16 1.34
N PHE A 52 1.38 -3.43 0.75
CA PHE A 52 0.21 -4.03 0.13
C PHE A 52 0.37 -4.02 -1.38
N GLU A 53 0.16 -5.15 -2.00
CA GLU A 53 0.07 -5.25 -3.45
C GLU A 53 -1.38 -5.03 -3.84
N ILE A 54 -1.62 -4.01 -4.66
CA ILE A 54 -2.96 -3.63 -5.06
C ILE A 54 -3.10 -3.86 -6.55
N THR A 55 -4.11 -4.64 -6.91
CA THR A 55 -4.41 -4.94 -8.31
C THR A 55 -5.75 -4.32 -8.66
N VAL A 56 -5.74 -3.48 -9.69
CA VAL A 56 -6.95 -2.82 -10.18
C VAL A 56 -7.21 -3.31 -11.59
N LYS A 57 -8.44 -3.75 -11.84
CA LYS A 57 -8.87 -4.20 -13.16
C LYS A 57 -9.73 -3.12 -13.79
N GLU A 58 -9.26 -2.60 -14.90
CA GLU A 58 -10.02 -1.62 -15.68
C GLU A 58 -10.77 -2.33 -16.79
N GLN A 59 -11.97 -1.89 -17.06
CA GLN A 59 -12.82 -2.50 -18.07
C GLN A 59 -13.62 -1.42 -18.78
N ILE A 60 -13.70 -1.53 -20.10
CA ILE A 60 -14.51 -0.61 -20.89
C ILE A 60 -15.98 -1.01 -20.74
N ILE A 61 -16.78 -0.05 -20.34
CA ILE A 61 -18.22 -0.24 -20.23
C ILE A 61 -18.87 0.38 -21.47
N LYS A 62 -19.61 -0.41 -22.20
CA LYS A 62 -20.33 0.03 -23.40
C LYS A 62 -21.82 0.11 -23.14
#